data_f322d3d9ea98914ffdcf2ea6844769f7
#
_entry.id   f322d3d9ea98914ffdcf2ea6844769f7
#
_cell.length_a   1.000
_cell.length_b   1.000
_cell.length_c   1.000
_cell.angle_alpha   90.00
_cell.angle_beta   90.00
_cell.angle_gamma   90.00
#
_symmetry.space_group_name_H-M   'P 1'
#
loop_
_entity.id
_entity.type
_entity.pdbx_description
1 polymer ?
#
loop_
_entity_poly.entity_id
_entity_poly.type
_entity_poly.pdbx_seq_one_letter_code
_entity_poly.pdbx_strand_id
1 'polypeptide(L)'
;MGRELLHYENVCFRRDGRPILDNVNWHIEEGEHWALLGLNGAGKSTLLSMLPAYQIPTTGTLRVFGKEFGKYAWPKIKSRLGFVSSALGQFQSTLDKQVVEDIVISGAFSSIGIYQEVAPEVRQRGMQLLSEFGLDYLEGHRFRTLSAGEQRRVLLARSIMANPELLILDEPCSGLDLPAREQFLRTVSTLAA
;
A
#
# COMPACT_ATOMS: atom_id res chain seq x y z
N MET A 1 7.63 25.93 3.93
CA MET A 1 6.55 24.99 4.29
C MET A 1 6.52 23.93 3.22
N GLY A 2 6.63 22.67 3.60
CA GLY A 2 6.54 21.53 2.68
C GLY A 2 5.13 21.41 2.08
N ARG A 3 5.00 20.66 0.99
CA ARG A 3 3.68 20.34 0.43
C ARG A 3 2.96 19.37 1.37
N GLU A 4 1.71 19.67 1.75
CA GLU A 4 0.86 18.75 2.53
C GLU A 4 0.63 17.45 1.76
N LEU A 5 1.02 16.31 2.35
CA LEU A 5 0.74 14.99 1.81
C LEU A 5 -0.52 14.40 2.45
N LEU A 6 -0.68 14.60 3.76
CA LEU A 6 -1.74 13.98 4.55
C LEU A 6 -2.22 14.93 5.64
N HIS A 7 -3.55 15.00 5.83
CA HIS A 7 -4.17 15.73 6.91
C HIS A 7 -5.43 15.04 7.40
N TYR A 8 -5.40 14.60 8.65
CA TYR A 8 -6.56 14.19 9.43
C TYR A 8 -6.94 15.33 10.38
N GLU A 9 -8.19 15.74 10.36
CA GLU A 9 -8.72 16.81 11.22
C GLU A 9 -9.98 16.30 11.92
N ASN A 10 -9.89 16.09 13.26
CA ASN A 10 -10.96 15.59 14.11
C ASN A 10 -11.62 14.30 13.60
N VAL A 11 -10.83 13.40 12.99
CA VAL A 11 -11.33 12.19 12.37
C VAL A 11 -11.73 11.18 13.42
N CYS A 12 -12.98 10.73 13.34
CA CYS A 12 -13.51 9.61 14.11
C CYS A 12 -13.92 8.46 13.19
N PHE A 13 -13.82 7.25 13.70
CA PHE A 13 -14.34 6.06 13.03
C PHE A 13 -15.02 5.13 14.00
N ARG A 14 -16.25 4.71 13.66
CA ARG A 14 -17.03 3.74 14.42
C ARG A 14 -17.34 2.51 13.58
N ARG A 15 -17.28 1.35 14.19
CA ARG A 15 -17.70 0.07 13.58
C ARG A 15 -18.71 -0.59 14.51
N ASP A 16 -19.90 -0.88 14.00
CA ASP A 16 -20.99 -1.48 14.78
C ASP A 16 -21.27 -0.73 16.10
N GLY A 17 -21.26 0.61 16.03
CA GLY A 17 -21.47 1.50 17.18
C GLY A 17 -20.26 1.68 18.11
N ARG A 18 -19.20 0.87 17.96
CA ARG A 18 -17.99 0.97 18.80
C ARG A 18 -17.01 1.99 18.21
N PRO A 19 -16.46 2.92 19.01
CA PRO A 19 -15.42 3.82 18.56
C PRO A 19 -14.12 3.03 18.35
N ILE A 20 -13.52 3.19 17.19
CA ILE A 20 -12.19 2.63 16.83
C ILE A 20 -11.15 3.75 16.76
N LEU A 21 -11.55 4.90 16.19
CA LEU A 21 -10.75 6.12 16.18
C LEU A 21 -11.60 7.25 16.77
N ASP A 22 -10.99 8.07 17.60
CA ASP A 22 -11.65 9.18 18.25
C ASP A 22 -10.80 10.44 18.18
N ASN A 23 -11.33 11.46 17.49
CA ASN A 23 -10.75 12.79 17.38
C ASN A 23 -9.27 12.78 16.92
N VAL A 24 -8.95 11.98 15.89
CA VAL A 24 -7.58 11.89 15.38
C VAL A 24 -7.24 13.15 14.58
N ASN A 25 -6.13 13.78 14.97
CA ASN A 25 -5.52 14.89 14.27
C ASN A 25 -4.09 14.49 13.91
N TRP A 26 -3.77 14.50 12.60
CA TRP A 26 -2.46 14.08 12.12
C TRP A 26 -2.13 14.77 10.81
N HIS A 27 -0.91 15.24 10.67
CA HIS A 27 -0.43 15.97 9.51
C HIS A 27 0.93 15.42 9.09
N ILE A 28 1.13 15.28 7.76
CA ILE A 28 2.40 14.89 7.15
C ILE A 28 2.72 15.81 6.00
N GLU A 29 3.94 16.33 5.97
CA GLU A 29 4.50 17.10 4.86
C GLU A 29 5.44 16.25 3.99
N GLU A 30 5.69 16.71 2.77
CA GLU A 30 6.63 16.08 1.84
C GLU A 30 8.04 16.02 2.44
N GLY A 31 8.72 14.88 2.27
CA GLY A 31 10.04 14.61 2.83
C GLY A 31 10.02 14.05 4.25
N GLU A 32 8.85 13.94 4.89
CA GLU A 32 8.76 13.32 6.22
C GLU A 32 8.60 11.80 6.13
N HIS A 33 9.25 11.09 7.07
CA HIS A 33 9.11 9.66 7.28
C HIS A 33 8.53 9.40 8.67
N TRP A 34 7.42 8.67 8.71
CA TRP A 34 6.67 8.45 9.94
C TRP A 34 6.60 6.97 10.31
N ALA A 35 6.74 6.66 11.59
CA ALA A 35 6.46 5.36 12.18
C ALA A 35 5.25 5.46 13.11
N LEU A 36 4.17 4.75 12.77
CA LEU A 36 2.95 4.68 13.57
C LEU A 36 3.06 3.50 14.56
N LEU A 37 3.26 3.81 15.84
CA LEU A 37 3.41 2.81 16.90
C LEU A 37 2.16 2.73 17.77
N GLY A 38 1.88 1.56 18.32
CA GLY A 38 0.76 1.32 19.22
C GLY A 38 0.42 -0.17 19.33
N LEU A 39 -0.39 -0.50 20.35
CA LEU A 39 -0.83 -1.88 20.60
C LEU A 39 -1.66 -2.44 19.44
N ASN A 40 -1.74 -3.78 19.37
CA ASN A 40 -2.67 -4.44 18.45
C ASN A 40 -4.10 -4.05 18.82
N GLY A 41 -4.92 -3.75 17.79
CA GLY A 41 -6.28 -3.25 18.00
C GLY A 41 -6.40 -1.74 18.28
N ALA A 42 -5.30 -0.97 18.38
CA ALA A 42 -5.34 0.48 18.59
C ALA A 42 -5.86 1.30 17.39
N GLY A 43 -6.27 0.65 16.29
CA GLY A 43 -6.83 1.35 15.13
C GLY A 43 -5.81 1.75 14.05
N LYS A 44 -4.53 1.38 14.16
CA LYS A 44 -3.48 1.73 13.17
C LYS A 44 -3.87 1.37 11.74
N SER A 45 -4.18 0.10 11.49
CA SER A 45 -4.60 -0.37 10.16
C SER A 45 -5.90 0.28 9.69
N THR A 46 -6.83 0.57 10.61
CA THR A 46 -8.05 1.30 10.29
C THR A 46 -7.74 2.72 9.81
N LEU A 47 -6.86 3.43 10.53
CA LEU A 47 -6.42 4.77 10.16
C LEU A 47 -5.76 4.78 8.78
N LEU A 48 -4.78 3.90 8.55
CA LEU A 48 -4.06 3.81 7.29
C LEU A 48 -4.95 3.37 6.11
N SER A 49 -5.93 2.50 6.34
CA SER A 49 -6.85 2.01 5.30
C SER A 49 -7.87 3.05 4.82
N MET A 50 -7.98 4.19 5.50
CA MET A 50 -8.78 5.32 5.01
C MET A 50 -8.13 6.01 3.81
N LEU A 51 -6.79 6.00 3.71
CA LEU A 51 -6.07 6.66 2.64
C LEU A 51 -6.43 6.10 1.25
N PRO A 52 -6.42 4.78 1.03
CA PRO A 52 -6.93 4.20 -0.22
C PRO A 52 -8.47 4.06 -0.26
N ALA A 53 -9.20 4.64 0.72
CA ALA A 53 -10.67 4.54 0.86
C ALA A 53 -11.20 3.10 1.03
N TYR A 54 -10.46 2.23 1.71
CA TYR A 54 -11.00 0.94 2.16
C TYR A 54 -11.85 1.08 3.42
N GLN A 55 -11.66 2.16 4.18
CA GLN A 55 -12.52 2.61 5.26
C GLN A 55 -12.88 4.08 5.04
N ILE A 56 -14.04 4.49 5.53
CA ILE A 56 -14.55 5.85 5.37
C ILE A 56 -14.68 6.46 6.77
N PRO A 57 -14.13 7.66 7.03
CA PRO A 57 -14.35 8.36 8.29
C PRO A 57 -15.84 8.49 8.63
N THR A 58 -16.21 8.25 9.90
CA THR A 58 -17.59 8.50 10.36
C THR A 58 -17.83 10.01 10.48
N THR A 59 -16.85 10.73 11.00
CA THR A 59 -16.86 12.21 11.10
C THR A 59 -15.43 12.73 10.95
N GLY A 60 -15.30 14.06 10.82
CA GLY A 60 -14.01 14.73 10.63
C GLY A 60 -13.64 14.88 9.16
N THR A 61 -12.49 15.45 8.89
CA THR A 61 -11.99 15.74 7.54
C THR A 61 -10.72 14.97 7.27
N LEU A 62 -10.67 14.28 6.13
CA LEU A 62 -9.46 13.65 5.59
C LEU A 62 -9.08 14.35 4.29
N ARG A 63 -7.84 14.84 4.23
CA ARG A 63 -7.23 15.34 2.98
C ARG A 63 -5.98 14.53 2.65
N VAL A 64 -5.82 14.22 1.39
CA VAL A 64 -4.61 13.59 0.85
C VAL A 64 -4.17 14.40 -0.38
N PHE A 65 -2.91 14.81 -0.40
CA PHE A 65 -2.36 15.72 -1.42
C PHE A 65 -3.20 16.99 -1.58
N GLY A 66 -3.68 17.55 -0.46
CA GLY A 66 -4.56 18.74 -0.43
C GLY A 66 -5.97 18.51 -0.97
N LYS A 67 -6.38 17.25 -1.29
CA LYS A 67 -7.72 16.92 -1.79
C LYS A 67 -8.55 16.27 -0.69
N GLU A 68 -9.74 16.83 -0.44
CA GLU A 68 -10.63 16.37 0.62
C GLU A 68 -11.43 15.14 0.17
N PHE A 69 -11.48 14.13 1.05
CA PHE A 69 -12.28 12.94 0.84
C PHE A 69 -13.76 13.27 0.70
N GLY A 70 -14.42 12.64 -0.26
CA GLY A 70 -15.83 12.90 -0.57
C GLY A 70 -16.09 14.11 -1.50
N LYS A 71 -15.09 15.01 -1.69
CA LYS A 71 -15.20 16.17 -2.59
C LYS A 71 -14.33 16.05 -3.85
N TYR A 72 -13.55 14.98 -3.99
CA TYR A 72 -12.64 14.78 -5.10
C TYR A 72 -12.70 13.34 -5.63
N ALA A 73 -12.36 13.14 -6.91
CA ALA A 73 -12.31 11.81 -7.54
C ALA A 73 -11.19 10.94 -6.92
N TRP A 74 -11.53 10.16 -5.90
CA TRP A 74 -10.58 9.39 -5.09
C TRP A 74 -9.74 8.37 -5.88
N PRO A 75 -10.20 7.77 -6.98
CA PRO A 75 -9.34 6.95 -7.84
C PRO A 75 -8.06 7.65 -8.29
N LYS A 76 -8.08 8.98 -8.52
CA LYS A 76 -6.90 9.79 -8.83
C LYS A 76 -5.95 9.97 -7.65
N ILE A 77 -6.44 9.87 -6.43
CA ILE A 77 -5.61 9.84 -5.21
C ILE A 77 -4.98 8.47 -5.05
N LYS A 78 -5.76 7.40 -5.22
CA LYS A 78 -5.27 6.01 -5.09
C LYS A 78 -4.12 5.70 -6.04
N SER A 79 -4.13 6.24 -7.26
CA SER A 79 -3.05 6.01 -8.24
C SER A 79 -1.72 6.67 -7.84
N ARG A 80 -1.73 7.57 -6.86
CA ARG A 80 -0.53 8.23 -6.30
C ARG A 80 -0.09 7.65 -4.97
N LEU A 81 -0.81 6.62 -4.46
CA LEU A 81 -0.51 5.93 -3.22
C LEU A 81 0.06 4.55 -3.50
N GLY A 82 1.17 4.20 -2.85
CA GLY A 82 1.61 2.83 -2.66
C GLY A 82 1.04 2.30 -1.35
N PHE A 83 0.39 1.14 -1.37
CA PHE A 83 -0.22 0.57 -0.18
C PHE A 83 0.07 -0.92 -0.05
N VAL A 84 0.76 -1.29 1.03
CA VAL A 84 1.05 -2.68 1.40
C VAL A 84 0.48 -2.93 2.79
N SER A 85 -0.49 -3.81 2.90
CA SER A 85 -1.17 -4.11 4.16
C SER A 85 -1.73 -5.54 4.13
N SER A 86 -1.91 -6.11 5.30
CA SER A 86 -2.68 -7.35 5.49
C SER A 86 -4.14 -7.21 5.03
N ALA A 87 -4.68 -5.98 4.96
CA ALA A 87 -6.00 -5.71 4.40
C ALA A 87 -6.14 -6.13 2.92
N LEU A 88 -5.02 -6.27 2.18
CA LEU A 88 -5.03 -6.86 0.83
C LEU A 88 -5.42 -8.35 0.83
N GLY A 89 -5.44 -9.01 1.99
CA GLY A 89 -5.93 -10.39 2.15
C GLY A 89 -7.36 -10.60 1.67
N GLN A 90 -8.20 -9.56 1.65
CA GLN A 90 -9.53 -9.62 1.02
C GLN A 90 -9.48 -9.94 -0.48
N PHE A 91 -8.35 -9.71 -1.14
CA PHE A 91 -8.09 -10.01 -2.56
C PHE A 91 -7.26 -11.28 -2.76
N GLN A 92 -6.97 -12.03 -1.70
CA GLN A 92 -6.08 -13.19 -1.74
C GLN A 92 -6.50 -14.19 -2.83
N SER A 93 -7.79 -14.52 -2.92
CA SER A 93 -8.31 -15.46 -3.92
C SER A 93 -8.09 -15.02 -5.38
N THR A 94 -8.00 -13.71 -5.60
CA THR A 94 -7.70 -13.13 -6.92
C THR A 94 -6.20 -13.14 -7.17
N LEU A 95 -5.39 -12.75 -6.18
CA LEU A 95 -3.94 -12.74 -6.26
C LEU A 95 -3.39 -14.16 -6.48
N ASP A 96 -3.89 -15.15 -5.76
CA ASP A 96 -3.45 -16.54 -5.82
C ASP A 96 -3.48 -17.17 -7.22
N LYS A 97 -4.36 -16.65 -8.08
CA LYS A 97 -4.55 -17.14 -9.46
C LYS A 97 -3.61 -16.48 -10.46
N GLN A 98 -3.01 -15.37 -10.11
CA GLN A 98 -2.18 -14.56 -11.01
C GLN A 98 -0.72 -15.00 -10.94
N VAL A 99 0.02 -14.73 -12.02
CA VAL A 99 1.48 -14.83 -12.04
C VAL A 99 2.12 -13.56 -11.48
N VAL A 100 3.32 -13.69 -10.98
CA VAL A 100 4.03 -12.65 -10.22
C VAL A 100 4.17 -11.35 -11.02
N GLU A 101 4.58 -11.45 -12.28
CA GLU A 101 4.75 -10.29 -13.15
C GLU A 101 3.45 -9.52 -13.38
N ASP A 102 2.33 -10.23 -13.56
CA ASP A 102 1.03 -9.58 -13.76
C ASP A 102 0.55 -8.86 -12.48
N ILE A 103 0.86 -9.40 -11.30
CA ILE A 103 0.58 -8.72 -10.03
C ILE A 103 1.36 -7.41 -9.95
N VAL A 104 2.66 -7.42 -10.24
CA VAL A 104 3.49 -6.21 -10.20
C VAL A 104 2.98 -5.18 -11.19
N ILE A 105 2.75 -5.58 -12.45
CA ILE A 105 2.27 -4.72 -13.54
C ILE A 105 0.89 -4.13 -13.21
N SER A 106 0.00 -4.87 -12.52
CA SER A 106 -1.32 -4.37 -12.13
C SER A 106 -1.26 -3.14 -11.22
N GLY A 107 -0.12 -2.94 -10.55
CA GLY A 107 0.15 -1.75 -9.74
C GLY A 107 0.08 -0.44 -10.52
N ALA A 108 0.50 -0.44 -11.79
CA ALA A 108 0.41 0.73 -12.68
C ALA A 108 -1.03 1.23 -12.86
N PHE A 109 -2.01 0.34 -12.71
CA PHE A 109 -3.43 0.63 -12.90
C PHE A 109 -4.20 0.77 -11.59
N SER A 110 -3.52 0.70 -10.43
CA SER A 110 -4.13 0.69 -9.09
C SER A 110 -5.25 -0.37 -8.95
N SER A 111 -5.15 -1.48 -9.68
CA SER A 111 -6.11 -2.59 -9.74
C SER A 111 -5.51 -3.87 -9.16
N ILE A 112 -6.36 -4.84 -8.81
CA ILE A 112 -5.95 -6.21 -8.50
C ILE A 112 -6.17 -7.05 -9.75
N GLY A 113 -5.14 -7.17 -10.57
CA GLY A 113 -5.15 -7.82 -11.88
C GLY A 113 -5.15 -6.84 -13.04
N ILE A 114 -4.87 -7.37 -14.23
CA ILE A 114 -4.78 -6.62 -15.48
C ILE A 114 -6.10 -6.82 -16.25
N TYR A 115 -6.80 -5.72 -16.53
CA TYR A 115 -8.11 -5.74 -17.21
C TYR A 115 -8.10 -4.92 -18.51
N GLN A 116 -6.92 -4.53 -18.95
CA GLN A 116 -6.73 -3.74 -20.17
C GLN A 116 -5.43 -4.15 -20.85
N GLU A 117 -5.23 -3.70 -22.07
CA GLU A 117 -3.97 -3.89 -22.78
C GLU A 117 -2.83 -3.18 -22.07
N VAL A 118 -1.69 -3.86 -21.93
CA VAL A 118 -0.51 -3.36 -21.23
C VAL A 118 0.51 -2.89 -22.25
N ALA A 119 0.83 -1.61 -22.24
CA ALA A 119 1.88 -1.04 -23.09
C ALA A 119 3.24 -1.71 -22.81
N PRO A 120 4.09 -1.90 -23.82
CA PRO A 120 5.40 -2.56 -23.67
C PRO A 120 6.27 -1.92 -22.59
N GLU A 121 6.25 -0.61 -22.47
CA GLU A 121 7.04 0.16 -21.49
C GLU A 121 6.61 -0.16 -20.04
N VAL A 122 5.30 -0.32 -19.82
CA VAL A 122 4.74 -0.69 -18.51
C VAL A 122 5.17 -2.11 -18.14
N ARG A 123 5.13 -3.04 -19.11
CA ARG A 123 5.60 -4.41 -18.90
C ARG A 123 7.10 -4.43 -18.59
N GLN A 124 7.90 -3.70 -19.36
CA GLN A 124 9.33 -3.58 -19.14
C GLN A 124 9.63 -3.03 -17.73
N ARG A 125 8.92 -1.98 -17.29
CA ARG A 125 9.08 -1.44 -15.93
C ARG A 125 8.73 -2.47 -14.85
N GLY A 126 7.68 -3.26 -15.06
CA GLY A 126 7.32 -4.36 -14.14
C GLY A 126 8.43 -5.39 -13.98
N MET A 127 9.05 -5.80 -15.10
CA MET A 127 10.17 -6.75 -15.09
C MET A 127 11.43 -6.13 -14.43
N GLN A 128 11.71 -4.85 -14.68
CA GLN A 128 12.79 -4.15 -13.99
C GLN A 128 12.60 -4.12 -12.48
N LEU A 129 11.37 -3.86 -12.00
CA LEU A 129 11.07 -3.89 -10.58
C LEU A 129 11.27 -5.29 -9.98
N LEU A 130 10.88 -6.35 -10.68
CA LEU A 130 11.17 -7.71 -10.21
C LEU A 130 12.68 -7.91 -10.02
N SER A 131 13.49 -7.44 -10.95
CA SER A 131 14.95 -7.52 -10.86
C SER A 131 15.50 -6.65 -9.72
N GLU A 132 15.09 -5.39 -9.61
CA GLU A 132 15.47 -4.47 -8.53
C GLU A 132 15.17 -5.05 -7.13
N PHE A 133 14.13 -5.86 -7.02
CA PHE A 133 13.70 -6.51 -5.77
C PHE A 133 14.27 -7.93 -5.59
N GLY A 134 15.11 -8.41 -6.52
CA GLY A 134 15.70 -9.75 -6.51
C GLY A 134 14.63 -10.85 -6.57
N LEU A 135 13.64 -10.67 -7.44
CA LEU A 135 12.48 -11.55 -7.61
C LEU A 135 12.40 -12.15 -9.03
N ASP A 136 13.44 -11.98 -9.87
CA ASP A 136 13.48 -12.47 -11.26
C ASP A 136 13.19 -13.98 -11.35
N TYR A 137 13.69 -14.75 -10.37
CA TYR A 137 13.50 -16.21 -10.31
C TYR A 137 12.04 -16.62 -10.10
N LEU A 138 11.14 -15.69 -9.80
CA LEU A 138 9.71 -15.92 -9.61
C LEU A 138 8.88 -15.63 -10.86
N GLU A 139 9.49 -15.24 -11.97
CA GLU A 139 8.78 -15.02 -13.24
C GLU A 139 8.00 -16.28 -13.64
N GLY A 140 6.74 -16.10 -14.03
CA GLY A 140 5.83 -17.20 -14.35
C GLY A 140 5.27 -17.98 -13.16
N HIS A 141 5.76 -17.76 -11.94
CA HIS A 141 5.25 -18.42 -10.75
C HIS A 141 3.90 -17.83 -10.33
N ARG A 142 3.00 -18.69 -9.83
CA ARG A 142 1.73 -18.23 -9.26
C ARG A 142 1.92 -17.73 -7.84
N PHE A 143 1.26 -16.64 -7.48
CA PHE A 143 1.35 -16.00 -6.16
C PHE A 143 1.14 -16.98 -4.99
N ARG A 144 0.19 -17.91 -5.11
CA ARG A 144 -0.11 -18.92 -4.09
C ARG A 144 1.06 -19.88 -3.78
N THR A 145 2.04 -20.00 -4.69
CA THR A 145 3.18 -20.90 -4.52
C THR A 145 4.36 -20.26 -3.82
N LEU A 146 4.29 -18.94 -3.59
CA LEU A 146 5.34 -18.16 -2.97
C LEU A 146 5.32 -18.28 -1.44
N SER A 147 6.50 -18.20 -0.82
CA SER A 147 6.62 -17.97 0.61
C SER A 147 6.02 -16.63 1.03
N ALA A 148 5.67 -16.49 2.31
CA ALA A 148 5.13 -15.23 2.82
C ALA A 148 6.06 -14.03 2.59
N GLY A 149 7.39 -14.22 2.68
CA GLY A 149 8.37 -13.19 2.41
C GLY A 149 8.41 -12.75 0.94
N GLU A 150 8.34 -13.71 0.02
CA GLU A 150 8.26 -13.44 -1.41
C GLU A 150 6.95 -12.72 -1.75
N GLN A 151 5.82 -13.17 -1.22
CA GLN A 151 4.53 -12.51 -1.41
C GLN A 151 4.59 -11.04 -0.97
N ARG A 152 5.19 -10.74 0.19
CA ARG A 152 5.34 -9.36 0.68
C ARG A 152 6.20 -8.51 -0.22
N ARG A 153 7.33 -9.03 -0.74
CA ARG A 153 8.20 -8.31 -1.68
C ARG A 153 7.51 -8.08 -3.03
N VAL A 154 6.75 -9.05 -3.54
CA VAL A 154 5.94 -8.89 -4.76
C VAL A 154 4.90 -7.78 -4.58
N LEU A 155 4.19 -7.75 -3.44
CA LEU A 155 3.21 -6.70 -3.15
C LEU A 155 3.87 -5.32 -2.95
N LEU A 156 5.10 -5.28 -2.43
CA LEU A 156 5.87 -4.05 -2.34
C LEU A 156 6.27 -3.56 -3.75
N ALA A 157 6.82 -4.43 -4.60
CA ALA A 157 7.13 -4.10 -5.99
C ALA A 157 5.90 -3.58 -6.75
N ARG A 158 4.75 -4.26 -6.56
CA ARG A 158 3.46 -3.79 -7.10
C ARG A 158 3.11 -2.38 -6.62
N SER A 159 3.32 -2.07 -5.34
CA SER A 159 2.96 -0.78 -4.76
C SER A 159 3.81 0.38 -5.30
N ILE A 160 5.02 0.09 -5.77
CA ILE A 160 5.96 1.05 -6.36
C ILE A 160 5.72 1.25 -7.87
N MET A 161 5.03 0.32 -8.52
CA MET A 161 4.85 0.31 -9.98
C MET A 161 4.26 1.61 -10.53
N ALA A 162 3.37 2.28 -9.78
CA ALA A 162 2.75 3.55 -10.16
C ALA A 162 3.61 4.78 -9.79
N ASN A 163 4.85 4.59 -9.31
CA ASN A 163 5.69 5.66 -8.77
C ASN A 163 4.95 6.55 -7.74
N PRO A 164 4.54 5.98 -6.60
CA PRO A 164 3.68 6.67 -5.64
C PRO A 164 4.40 7.83 -4.97
N GLU A 165 3.65 8.88 -4.65
CA GLU A 165 4.12 10.03 -3.88
C GLU A 165 4.10 9.78 -2.36
N LEU A 166 3.30 8.80 -1.93
CA LEU A 166 3.24 8.35 -0.54
C LEU A 166 3.15 6.83 -0.49
N LEU A 167 4.13 6.19 0.15
CA LEU A 167 4.15 4.74 0.39
C LEU A 167 3.69 4.45 1.82
N ILE A 168 2.68 3.59 1.94
CA ILE A 168 2.08 3.19 3.21
C ILE A 168 2.35 1.71 3.44
N LEU A 169 3.00 1.40 4.54
CA LEU A 169 3.34 0.03 4.95
C LEU A 169 2.64 -0.28 6.28
N ASP A 170 1.58 -1.09 6.23
CA ASP A 170 0.81 -1.48 7.40
C ASP A 170 1.19 -2.92 7.81
N GLU A 171 1.92 -3.03 8.90
CA GLU A 171 2.47 -4.30 9.43
C GLU A 171 3.18 -5.15 8.36
N PRO A 172 4.07 -4.59 7.54
CA PRO A 172 4.60 -5.27 6.36
C PRO A 172 5.45 -6.50 6.68
N CYS A 173 5.97 -6.59 7.90
CA CYS A 173 6.79 -7.70 8.37
C CYS A 173 6.02 -8.72 9.23
N SER A 174 4.70 -8.56 9.38
CA SER A 174 3.89 -9.49 10.17
C SER A 174 3.93 -10.91 9.57
N GLY A 175 4.22 -11.92 10.40
CA GLY A 175 4.31 -13.31 9.98
C GLY A 175 5.57 -13.70 9.20
N LEU A 176 6.55 -12.79 9.06
CA LEU A 176 7.85 -13.11 8.46
C LEU A 176 8.82 -13.65 9.50
N ASP A 177 9.62 -14.64 9.10
CA ASP A 177 10.81 -15.05 9.84
C ASP A 177 11.91 -13.97 9.79
N LEU A 178 12.97 -14.13 10.59
CA LEU A 178 14.04 -13.13 10.67
C LEU A 178 14.74 -12.86 9.35
N PRO A 179 15.14 -13.86 8.54
CA PRO A 179 15.77 -13.61 7.25
C PRO A 179 14.86 -12.85 6.27
N ALA A 180 13.59 -13.26 6.13
CA ALA A 180 12.64 -12.60 5.24
C ALA A 180 12.34 -11.16 5.68
N ARG A 181 12.25 -10.91 7.00
CA ARG A 181 12.08 -9.58 7.57
C ARG A 181 13.27 -8.68 7.24
N GLU A 182 14.50 -9.17 7.46
CA GLU A 182 15.71 -8.39 7.18
C GLU A 182 15.80 -8.04 5.70
N GLN A 183 15.54 -9.00 4.81
CA GLN A 183 15.53 -8.77 3.38
C GLN A 183 14.48 -7.74 2.96
N PHE A 184 13.25 -7.82 3.52
CA PHE A 184 12.21 -6.84 3.26
C PHE A 184 12.63 -5.43 3.70
N LEU A 185 13.19 -5.28 4.91
CA LEU A 185 13.64 -3.98 5.44
C LEU A 185 14.77 -3.39 4.60
N ARG A 186 15.73 -4.19 4.14
CA ARG A 186 16.79 -3.73 3.21
C ARG A 186 16.16 -3.19 1.93
N THR A 187 15.19 -3.90 1.35
CA THR A 187 14.49 -3.45 0.13
C THR A 187 13.77 -2.11 0.36
N VAL A 188 13.08 -1.94 1.49
CA VAL A 188 12.41 -0.66 1.82
C VAL A 188 13.44 0.46 2.02
N SER A 189 14.58 0.19 2.65
CA SER A 189 15.63 1.19 2.88
C SER A 189 16.20 1.74 1.57
N THR A 190 16.27 0.94 0.51
CA THR A 190 16.73 1.41 -0.81
C THR A 190 15.73 2.32 -1.51
N LEU A 191 14.45 2.29 -1.11
CA LEU A 191 13.41 3.17 -1.67
C LEU A 191 13.36 4.54 -0.98
N ALA A 192 13.91 4.65 0.24
CA ALA A 192 13.89 5.87 1.04
C ALA A 192 15.20 6.70 0.89
N ALA A 193 16.19 6.19 0.16
CA ALA A 193 17.46 6.86 -0.11
C ALA A 193 17.39 7.71 -1.38
#